data_fb9c31ba5cf25e980ba696bd584e2325
#
_entry.id   fb9c31ba5cf25e980ba696bd584e2325
#
_cell.length_a   1.000
_cell.length_b   1.000
_cell.length_c   1.000
_cell.angle_alpha   90.00
_cell.angle_beta   90.00
_cell.angle_gamma   90.00
#
_symmetry.space_group_name_H-M   'P 1'
#
loop_
_entity.id
_entity.type
_entity.pdbx_description
1 polymer ?
#
loop_
_entity_poly.entity_id
_entity_poly.type
_entity_poly.pdbx_seq_one_letter_code
_entity_poly.pdbx_strand_id
1 'polypeptide(L)'
;MEEYGKFKNELGGYTIDKLPEAGNYEYILKNDEILIKLDQYGIITAQINSPVGEAVFKREEREIGSPVKVLISDGEKVYDNFGVLSADKLMIDFLPSLSTYSLTFGETVVKTDILVPEKGERFIVNVTITNNGKEDKKYRILKCAFPYLNELLMAPWDKPEWYTRTEYLKDKNAFLTTKFSVAGNKEERRYLTVTESDEPKY
;
A
#
# COMPACT_ATOMS: atom_id res chain seq x y z
N MET A 1 -3.77 7.21 30.31
CA MET A 1 -3.29 7.10 28.92
C MET A 1 -4.06 5.92 28.33
N GLU A 2 -4.94 6.14 27.37
CA GLU A 2 -5.64 5.02 26.73
C GLU A 2 -4.63 4.21 25.92
N GLU A 3 -4.63 2.90 26.09
CA GLU A 3 -3.83 1.99 25.27
C GLU A 3 -4.57 1.75 23.95
N TYR A 4 -3.99 2.19 22.84
CA TYR A 4 -4.52 1.99 21.48
C TYR A 4 -4.03 0.70 20.83
N GLY A 5 -3.22 -0.08 21.53
CA GLY A 5 -2.68 -1.34 21.05
C GLY A 5 -1.78 -2.02 22.06
N LYS A 6 -1.25 -3.17 21.67
CA LYS A 6 -0.46 -4.06 22.55
C LYS A 6 0.80 -4.57 21.85
N PHE A 7 1.91 -4.64 22.57
CA PHE A 7 3.10 -5.33 22.10
C PHE A 7 2.88 -6.84 22.08
N LYS A 8 3.26 -7.49 20.99
CA LYS A 8 3.32 -8.96 20.86
C LYS A 8 4.71 -9.43 21.28
N ASN A 9 4.88 -9.76 22.54
CA ASN A 9 6.19 -10.08 23.15
C ASN A 9 6.94 -11.22 22.44
N GLU A 10 6.24 -12.21 21.89
CA GLU A 10 6.84 -13.38 21.24
C GLU A 10 7.35 -13.10 19.83
N LEU A 11 6.80 -12.09 19.14
CA LEU A 11 7.10 -11.80 17.74
C LEU A 11 7.79 -10.43 17.53
N GLY A 12 8.01 -9.67 18.60
CA GLY A 12 8.59 -8.32 18.50
C GLY A 12 7.71 -7.33 17.72
N GLY A 13 6.38 -7.58 17.66
CA GLY A 13 5.43 -6.77 16.91
C GLY A 13 4.52 -5.93 17.81
N TYR A 14 3.70 -5.11 17.17
CA TYR A 14 2.70 -4.26 17.81
C TYR A 14 1.34 -4.42 17.12
N THR A 15 0.27 -4.61 17.88
CA THR A 15 -1.11 -4.71 17.38
C THR A 15 -1.89 -3.47 17.78
N ILE A 16 -2.62 -2.89 16.82
CA ILE A 16 -3.59 -1.81 17.01
C ILE A 16 -5.00 -2.39 16.76
N ASP A 17 -5.88 -2.26 17.72
CA ASP A 17 -7.29 -2.68 17.63
C ASP A 17 -8.27 -1.49 17.76
N LYS A 18 -7.74 -0.30 18.05
CA LYS A 18 -8.48 0.96 18.14
C LYS A 18 -7.62 2.09 17.59
N LEU A 19 -8.17 2.90 16.69
CA LEU A 19 -7.43 4.06 16.18
C LEU A 19 -7.21 5.11 17.28
N PRO A 20 -6.02 5.72 17.36
CA PRO A 20 -5.74 6.81 18.27
C PRO A 20 -6.53 8.05 17.88
N GLU A 21 -6.93 8.86 18.88
CA GLU A 21 -7.61 10.13 18.64
C GLU A 21 -6.66 11.19 18.02
N ALA A 22 -5.39 11.07 18.29
CA ALA A 22 -4.35 11.95 17.75
C ALA A 22 -3.01 11.21 17.59
N GLY A 23 -2.23 11.67 16.62
CA GLY A 23 -0.91 11.13 16.32
C GLY A 23 -0.94 9.99 15.28
N ASN A 24 0.20 9.78 14.67
CA ASN A 24 0.40 8.70 13.72
C ASN A 24 1.41 7.70 14.29
N TYR A 25 1.06 6.42 14.19
CA TYR A 25 2.02 5.34 14.36
C TYR A 25 2.64 5.04 12.99
N GLU A 26 3.94 5.23 12.89
CA GLU A 26 4.68 4.86 11.70
C GLU A 26 5.45 3.57 11.95
N TYR A 27 5.38 2.66 11.01
CA TYR A 27 6.12 1.42 10.99
C TYR A 27 6.96 1.32 9.72
N ILE A 28 8.16 0.73 9.83
CA ILE A 28 9.11 0.64 8.73
C ILE A 28 9.36 -0.83 8.40
N LEU A 29 9.11 -1.19 7.13
CA LEU A 29 9.58 -2.43 6.53
C LEU A 29 10.68 -2.09 5.53
N LYS A 30 11.78 -2.82 5.55
CA LYS A 30 12.92 -2.54 4.67
C LYS A 30 13.77 -3.77 4.39
N ASN A 31 14.52 -3.69 3.31
CA ASN A 31 15.74 -4.45 3.05
C ASN A 31 16.88 -3.45 2.73
N ASP A 32 17.99 -3.93 2.16
CA ASP A 32 19.12 -3.05 1.82
C ASP A 32 18.84 -2.14 0.61
N GLU A 33 17.80 -2.44 -0.18
CA GLU A 33 17.53 -1.75 -1.46
C GLU A 33 16.30 -0.83 -1.38
N ILE A 34 15.28 -1.19 -0.59
CA ILE A 34 14.03 -0.43 -0.46
C ILE A 34 13.61 -0.26 1.00
N LEU A 35 13.03 0.88 1.30
CA LEU A 35 12.38 1.19 2.57
C LEU A 35 10.94 1.62 2.31
N ILE A 36 9.99 1.03 3.03
CA ILE A 36 8.61 1.49 3.05
C ILE A 36 8.23 1.90 4.48
N LYS A 37 7.48 2.99 4.60
CA LYS A 37 6.82 3.41 5.83
C LYS A 37 5.32 3.21 5.68
N LEU A 38 4.73 2.73 6.75
CA LEU A 38 3.30 2.46 6.87
C LEU A 38 2.78 3.17 8.10
N ASP A 39 1.56 3.69 8.03
CA ASP A 39 0.88 4.20 9.21
C ASP A 39 -0.40 3.39 9.52
N GLN A 40 -1.06 3.69 10.63
CA GLN A 40 -2.29 3.01 11.03
C GLN A 40 -3.48 3.24 10.07
N TYR A 41 -3.36 4.16 9.14
CA TYR A 41 -4.36 4.41 8.08
C TYR A 41 -4.02 3.70 6.76
N GLY A 42 -2.93 2.90 6.74
CA GLY A 42 -2.49 2.19 5.55
C GLY A 42 -1.84 3.08 4.50
N ILE A 43 -1.40 4.28 4.88
CA ILE A 43 -0.68 5.15 3.96
C ILE A 43 0.72 4.61 3.77
N ILE A 44 1.05 4.24 2.54
CA ILE A 44 2.34 3.69 2.15
C ILE A 44 3.18 4.82 1.56
N THR A 45 4.38 5.02 2.11
CA THR A 45 5.44 5.74 1.42
C THR A 45 6.59 4.77 1.14
N ALA A 46 7.18 4.84 -0.04
CA ALA A 46 8.27 3.95 -0.43
C ALA A 46 9.41 4.75 -1.05
N GLN A 47 10.63 4.37 -0.69
CA GLN A 47 11.85 4.94 -1.25
C GLN A 47 12.86 3.85 -1.55
N ILE A 48 13.61 4.02 -2.63
CA ILE A 48 14.74 3.18 -2.99
C ILE A 48 16.00 3.75 -2.34
N ASN A 49 16.83 2.89 -1.79
CA ASN A 49 18.12 3.24 -1.20
C ASN A 49 19.18 3.41 -2.30
N SER A 50 18.99 4.40 -3.17
CA SER A 50 20.03 4.84 -4.10
C SER A 50 20.96 5.87 -3.41
N PRO A 51 22.12 6.21 -3.99
CA PRO A 51 23.02 7.22 -3.40
C PRO A 51 22.36 8.57 -3.09
N VAL A 52 21.31 8.94 -3.80
CA VAL A 52 20.56 10.19 -3.60
C VAL A 52 19.17 9.98 -3.01
N GLY A 53 18.76 8.72 -2.83
CA GLY A 53 17.41 8.33 -2.44
C GLY A 53 16.37 8.65 -3.52
N GLU A 54 15.43 7.78 -3.73
CA GLU A 54 14.34 7.97 -4.68
C GLU A 54 12.99 7.66 -4.03
N ALA A 55 12.09 8.62 -4.02
CA ALA A 55 10.72 8.41 -3.57
C ALA A 55 9.92 7.74 -4.69
N VAL A 56 9.56 6.48 -4.50
CA VAL A 56 8.67 5.73 -5.41
C VAL A 56 7.22 6.08 -5.13
N PHE A 57 6.86 6.13 -3.84
CA PHE A 57 5.57 6.60 -3.37
C PHE A 57 5.77 7.63 -2.27
N LYS A 58 5.06 8.74 -2.36
CA LYS A 58 5.08 9.82 -1.39
C LYS A 58 3.66 10.09 -0.89
N ARG A 59 3.55 10.40 0.40
CA ARG A 59 2.32 10.96 0.94
C ARG A 59 2.14 12.38 0.39
N GLU A 60 1.04 12.62 -0.30
CA GLU A 60 0.63 13.98 -0.65
C GLU A 60 -0.28 14.54 0.45
N GLU A 61 -0.04 15.78 0.87
CA GLU A 61 -0.82 16.44 1.92
C GLU A 61 -2.29 16.64 1.55
N ARG A 62 -2.61 16.54 0.25
CA ARG A 62 -3.95 16.78 -0.30
C ARG A 62 -4.71 15.51 -0.62
N GLU A 63 -4.07 14.36 -0.61
CA GLU A 63 -4.71 13.10 -0.95
C GLU A 63 -5.25 12.41 0.30
N ILE A 64 -6.51 12.04 0.21
CA ILE A 64 -7.17 11.19 1.20
C ILE A 64 -6.89 9.74 0.80
N GLY A 65 -5.98 9.08 1.51
CA GLY A 65 -5.73 7.65 1.37
C GLY A 65 -4.33 7.25 0.93
N SER A 66 -4.12 5.95 0.75
CA SER A 66 -2.85 5.37 0.35
C SER A 66 -2.60 5.55 -1.15
N PRO A 67 -1.35 5.82 -1.58
CA PRO A 67 -0.99 5.85 -2.99
C PRO A 67 -1.03 4.45 -3.64
N VAL A 68 -1.12 3.39 -2.84
CA VAL A 68 -1.37 2.01 -3.30
C VAL A 68 -2.60 1.50 -2.56
N LYS A 69 -3.67 1.21 -3.30
CA LYS A 69 -4.92 0.72 -2.71
C LYS A 69 -5.70 -0.20 -3.63
N VAL A 70 -6.58 -0.97 -3.02
CA VAL A 70 -7.52 -1.87 -3.71
C VAL A 70 -8.93 -1.50 -3.29
N LEU A 71 -9.74 -1.12 -4.25
CA LEU A 71 -11.17 -0.89 -4.06
C LEU A 71 -11.93 -2.17 -4.42
N ILE A 72 -12.84 -2.56 -3.55
CA ILE A 72 -13.59 -3.82 -3.64
C ILE A 72 -15.07 -3.47 -3.61
N SER A 73 -15.82 -3.85 -4.64
CA SER A 73 -17.28 -3.64 -4.68
C SER A 73 -18.00 -4.98 -4.71
N ASP A 74 -18.99 -5.13 -3.83
CA ASP A 74 -19.93 -6.25 -3.82
C ASP A 74 -21.22 -5.97 -4.65
N GLY A 75 -21.26 -4.81 -5.31
CA GLY A 75 -22.40 -4.33 -6.09
C GLY A 75 -23.29 -3.34 -5.33
N GLU A 76 -23.28 -3.34 -4.01
CA GLU A 76 -24.03 -2.42 -3.15
C GLU A 76 -23.11 -1.41 -2.48
N LYS A 77 -21.95 -1.87 -2.04
CA LYS A 77 -20.95 -1.07 -1.31
C LYS A 77 -19.59 -1.13 -1.98
N VAL A 78 -18.77 -0.15 -1.65
CA VAL A 78 -17.34 -0.13 -2.03
C VAL A 78 -16.52 -0.08 -0.74
N TYR A 79 -15.61 -1.03 -0.62
CA TYR A 79 -14.66 -1.14 0.49
C TYR A 79 -13.27 -0.75 -0.02
N ASP A 80 -12.51 -0.04 0.81
CA ASP A 80 -11.09 0.23 0.60
C ASP A 80 -10.30 -0.74 1.48
N ASN A 81 -9.27 -1.39 0.95
CA ASN A 81 -8.43 -2.30 1.72
C ASN A 81 -7.68 -1.62 2.87
N PHE A 82 -7.64 -0.29 2.89
CA PHE A 82 -7.16 0.56 3.98
C PHE A 82 -8.26 1.46 4.56
N GLY A 83 -9.51 1.11 4.36
CA GLY A 83 -10.67 1.86 4.84
C GLY A 83 -10.90 1.76 6.36
N VAL A 84 -9.86 1.96 7.17
CA VAL A 84 -9.88 1.79 8.62
C VAL A 84 -10.92 2.66 9.33
N LEU A 85 -11.24 3.83 8.78
CA LEU A 85 -12.24 4.75 9.33
C LEU A 85 -13.69 4.30 9.05
N SER A 86 -13.91 3.44 8.07
CA SER A 86 -15.23 2.94 7.68
C SER A 86 -15.45 1.48 8.08
N ALA A 87 -14.45 0.81 8.63
CA ALA A 87 -14.55 -0.56 9.08
C ALA A 87 -15.33 -0.66 10.40
N ASP A 88 -16.18 -1.69 10.52
CA ASP A 88 -16.89 -1.98 11.78
C ASP A 88 -15.93 -2.51 12.86
N LYS A 89 -14.88 -3.23 12.42
CA LYS A 89 -13.79 -3.70 13.27
C LYS A 89 -12.49 -3.60 12.50
N LEU A 90 -11.43 -3.28 13.24
CA LEU A 90 -10.08 -3.26 12.70
C LEU A 90 -9.11 -4.02 13.62
N MET A 91 -8.11 -4.62 13.03
CA MET A 91 -6.93 -5.12 13.69
C MET A 91 -5.73 -4.89 12.76
N ILE A 92 -4.74 -4.19 13.26
CA ILE A 92 -3.53 -3.88 12.50
C ILE A 92 -2.35 -4.48 13.25
N ASP A 93 -1.61 -5.35 12.60
CA ASP A 93 -0.41 -5.97 13.13
C ASP A 93 0.82 -5.44 12.42
N PHE A 94 1.73 -4.84 13.16
CA PHE A 94 3.06 -4.46 12.71
C PHE A 94 4.08 -5.48 13.24
N LEU A 95 4.57 -6.34 12.36
CA LEU A 95 5.55 -7.39 12.66
C LEU A 95 6.88 -7.08 11.95
N PRO A 96 8.02 -7.59 12.41
CA PRO A 96 9.35 -7.22 11.86
C PRO A 96 9.52 -7.35 10.34
N SER A 97 8.78 -8.27 9.69
CA SER A 97 8.86 -8.52 8.24
C SER A 97 7.52 -8.37 7.50
N LEU A 98 6.45 -8.07 8.24
CA LEU A 98 5.09 -8.10 7.71
C LEU A 98 4.22 -7.09 8.45
N SER A 99 3.43 -6.32 7.73
CA SER A 99 2.33 -5.55 8.30
C SER A 99 1.01 -6.07 7.76
N THR A 100 0.05 -6.29 8.65
CA THR A 100 -1.27 -6.83 8.30
C THR A 100 -2.36 -5.87 8.75
N TYR A 101 -3.27 -5.54 7.85
CA TYR A 101 -4.51 -4.80 8.14
C TYR A 101 -5.68 -5.76 7.95
N SER A 102 -6.42 -6.05 9.01
CA SER A 102 -7.62 -6.88 8.98
C SER A 102 -8.83 -6.01 9.28
N LEU A 103 -9.63 -5.73 8.28
CA LEU A 103 -10.79 -4.83 8.36
C LEU A 103 -12.07 -5.63 8.13
N THR A 104 -13.07 -5.42 8.98
CA THR A 104 -14.39 -6.07 8.86
C THR A 104 -15.43 -5.03 8.46
N PHE A 105 -16.21 -5.36 7.45
CA PHE A 105 -17.32 -4.57 6.91
C PHE A 105 -18.57 -5.47 6.84
N GLY A 106 -19.36 -5.51 7.90
CA GLY A 106 -20.46 -6.46 8.03
C GLY A 106 -19.93 -7.90 8.03
N GLU A 107 -20.32 -8.67 7.01
CA GLU A 107 -19.89 -10.07 6.81
C GLU A 107 -18.62 -10.19 5.96
N THR A 108 -18.16 -9.09 5.35
CA THR A 108 -16.96 -9.08 4.49
C THR A 108 -15.75 -8.74 5.34
N VAL A 109 -14.72 -9.57 5.28
CA VAL A 109 -13.40 -9.29 5.87
C VAL A 109 -12.40 -9.05 4.74
N VAL A 110 -11.70 -7.93 4.82
CA VAL A 110 -10.61 -7.57 3.92
C VAL A 110 -9.31 -7.59 4.71
N LYS A 111 -8.43 -8.53 4.37
CA LYS A 111 -7.10 -8.65 4.96
C LYS A 111 -6.07 -8.18 3.95
N THR A 112 -5.23 -7.22 4.34
CA THR A 112 -4.13 -6.71 3.54
C THR A 112 -2.81 -7.02 4.23
N ASP A 113 -1.99 -7.84 3.60
CA ASP A 113 -0.63 -8.16 4.05
C ASP A 113 0.38 -7.36 3.20
N ILE A 114 1.31 -6.68 3.85
CA ILE A 114 2.35 -5.89 3.21
C ILE A 114 3.70 -6.41 3.68
N LEU A 115 4.56 -6.77 2.73
CA LEU A 115 5.88 -7.29 3.03
C LEU A 115 6.94 -6.73 2.07
N VAL A 116 8.17 -6.63 2.56
CA VAL A 116 9.35 -6.35 1.77
C VAL A 116 10.18 -7.64 1.71
N PRO A 117 10.38 -8.24 0.52
CA PRO A 117 11.26 -9.39 0.37
C PRO A 117 12.70 -9.09 0.83
N GLU A 118 13.46 -10.11 1.20
CA GLU A 118 14.85 -9.96 1.66
C GLU A 118 15.73 -9.23 0.65
N LYS A 119 15.44 -9.36 -0.64
CA LYS A 119 16.21 -8.76 -1.74
C LYS A 119 15.30 -8.16 -2.80
N GLY A 120 15.83 -7.14 -3.48
CA GLY A 120 15.18 -6.46 -4.60
C GLY A 120 14.45 -5.19 -4.19
N GLU A 121 14.39 -4.25 -5.11
CA GLU A 121 13.71 -2.97 -4.98
C GLU A 121 12.19 -3.13 -5.15
N ARG A 122 11.58 -3.95 -4.30
CA ARG A 122 10.15 -4.29 -4.41
C ARG A 122 9.50 -4.50 -3.06
N PHE A 123 8.22 -4.27 -3.01
CA PHE A 123 7.33 -4.70 -1.93
C PHE A 123 6.09 -5.38 -2.51
N ILE A 124 5.41 -6.16 -1.70
CA ILE A 124 4.24 -6.93 -2.08
C ILE A 124 3.07 -6.48 -1.21
N VAL A 125 1.94 -6.20 -1.84
CA VAL A 125 0.66 -5.95 -1.20
C VAL A 125 -0.28 -7.10 -1.59
N ASN A 126 -0.60 -7.95 -0.64
CA ASN A 126 -1.49 -9.09 -0.85
C ASN A 126 -2.83 -8.81 -0.17
N VAL A 127 -3.93 -8.87 -0.93
CA VAL A 127 -5.27 -8.59 -0.42
C VAL A 127 -6.12 -9.85 -0.51
N THR A 128 -6.61 -10.30 0.64
CA THR A 128 -7.52 -11.44 0.77
C THR A 128 -8.90 -10.94 1.17
N ILE A 129 -9.92 -11.36 0.43
CA ILE A 129 -11.32 -11.03 0.71
C ILE A 129 -12.03 -12.31 1.17
N THR A 130 -12.64 -12.24 2.34
CA THR A 130 -13.41 -13.36 2.91
C THR A 130 -14.85 -12.93 3.10
N ASN A 131 -15.78 -13.71 2.59
CA ASN A 131 -17.19 -13.57 2.86
C ASN A 131 -17.57 -14.53 4.00
N ASN A 132 -17.92 -14.00 5.15
CA ASN A 132 -18.39 -14.77 6.30
C ASN A 132 -19.92 -14.89 6.33
N GLY A 133 -20.60 -14.33 5.33
CA GLY A 133 -22.05 -14.45 5.17
C GLY A 133 -22.48 -15.82 4.66
N LYS A 134 -23.78 -16.07 4.70
CA LYS A 134 -24.39 -17.31 4.22
C LYS A 134 -24.66 -17.31 2.70
N GLU A 135 -24.69 -16.13 2.10
CA GLU A 135 -24.99 -15.94 0.69
C GLU A 135 -23.71 -15.69 -0.10
N ASP A 136 -23.64 -16.24 -1.30
CA ASP A 136 -22.52 -16.03 -2.22
C ASP A 136 -22.48 -14.58 -2.67
N LYS A 137 -21.30 -13.96 -2.64
CA LYS A 137 -21.07 -12.58 -3.09
C LYS A 137 -20.10 -12.55 -4.26
N LYS A 138 -20.40 -11.70 -5.24
CA LYS A 138 -19.48 -11.39 -6.33
C LYS A 138 -18.77 -10.07 -6.03
N TYR A 139 -17.46 -10.11 -6.05
CA TYR A 139 -16.65 -8.90 -5.84
C TYR A 139 -16.04 -8.42 -7.16
N ARG A 140 -16.11 -7.10 -7.40
CA ARG A 140 -15.34 -6.40 -8.43
C ARG A 140 -14.16 -5.71 -7.75
N ILE A 141 -12.99 -5.89 -8.33
CA ILE A 141 -11.74 -5.39 -7.73
C ILE A 141 -11.11 -4.37 -8.67
N LEU A 142 -10.80 -3.18 -8.15
CA LEU A 142 -10.01 -2.16 -8.81
C LEU A 142 -8.72 -1.93 -8.02
N LYS A 143 -7.58 -2.23 -8.63
CA LYS A 143 -6.25 -2.00 -8.06
C LYS A 143 -5.74 -0.65 -8.54
N CYS A 144 -5.29 0.19 -7.60
CA CYS A 144 -4.78 1.53 -7.86
C CYS A 144 -3.36 1.66 -7.34
N ALA A 145 -2.49 2.26 -8.15
CA ALA A 145 -1.15 2.65 -7.75
C ALA A 145 -0.80 4.01 -8.37
N PHE A 146 -0.26 4.92 -7.57
CA PHE A 146 0.12 6.28 -7.96
C PHE A 146 1.61 6.50 -7.67
N PRO A 147 2.51 5.98 -8.54
CA PRO A 147 3.95 6.12 -8.33
C PRO A 147 4.40 7.57 -8.55
N TYR A 148 5.23 8.07 -7.64
CA TYR A 148 5.76 9.42 -7.65
C TYR A 148 7.06 9.55 -8.45
N LEU A 149 7.97 8.61 -8.29
CA LEU A 149 9.23 8.46 -9.04
C LEU A 149 10.12 9.72 -9.06
N ASN A 150 10.31 10.37 -7.91
CA ASN A 150 11.16 11.57 -7.78
C ASN A 150 12.32 11.37 -6.83
N GLU A 151 13.40 12.11 -7.06
CA GLU A 151 14.46 12.24 -6.05
C GLU A 151 13.93 12.87 -4.78
N LEU A 152 14.39 12.40 -3.62
CA LEU A 152 13.93 12.90 -2.32
C LEU A 152 14.23 14.39 -2.10
N LEU A 153 15.26 14.92 -2.78
CA LEU A 153 15.71 16.31 -2.67
C LEU A 153 15.11 17.24 -3.72
N MET A 154 14.22 16.73 -4.61
CA MET A 154 13.60 17.57 -5.62
C MET A 154 12.62 18.56 -5.01
N ALA A 155 12.61 19.76 -5.60
CA ALA A 155 11.78 20.85 -5.14
C ALA A 155 10.26 20.52 -5.21
N PRO A 156 9.44 21.05 -4.29
CA PRO A 156 8.01 20.70 -4.17
C PRO A 156 7.13 21.11 -5.35
N TRP A 157 7.62 21.89 -6.31
CA TRP A 157 6.90 22.28 -7.53
C TRP A 157 7.09 21.32 -8.70
N ASP A 158 7.92 20.29 -8.56
CA ASP A 158 8.05 19.27 -9.60
C ASP A 158 6.81 18.37 -9.57
N LYS A 159 5.95 18.51 -10.57
CA LYS A 159 4.70 17.75 -10.68
C LYS A 159 4.97 16.47 -11.46
N PRO A 160 4.99 15.30 -10.79
CA PRO A 160 5.33 14.04 -11.43
C PRO A 160 4.38 13.66 -12.56
N GLU A 161 3.11 14.06 -12.48
CA GLU A 161 2.11 13.82 -13.52
C GLU A 161 2.42 14.43 -14.88
N TRP A 162 3.28 15.43 -14.94
CA TRP A 162 3.66 16.07 -16.22
C TRP A 162 4.70 15.29 -17.00
N TYR A 163 5.40 14.37 -16.33
CA TYR A 163 6.56 13.69 -16.92
C TYR A 163 6.46 12.17 -16.82
N THR A 164 5.31 11.65 -16.43
CA THR A 164 5.08 10.21 -16.31
C THR A 164 4.19 9.72 -17.45
N ARG A 165 4.50 8.51 -17.92
CA ARG A 165 3.67 7.74 -18.83
C ARG A 165 3.46 6.36 -18.27
N THR A 166 2.22 5.89 -18.29
CA THR A 166 1.88 4.53 -17.89
C THR A 166 1.38 3.75 -19.11
N GLU A 167 1.91 2.55 -19.29
CA GLU A 167 1.50 1.61 -20.32
C GLU A 167 1.20 0.23 -19.74
N TYR A 168 0.26 -0.46 -20.34
CA TYR A 168 -0.08 -1.83 -19.94
C TYR A 168 0.73 -2.83 -20.76
N LEU A 169 1.52 -3.66 -20.08
CA LEU A 169 2.30 -4.74 -20.66
C LEU A 169 1.47 -6.02 -20.60
N LYS A 170 0.83 -6.37 -21.70
CA LYS A 170 -0.12 -7.50 -21.79
C LYS A 170 0.55 -8.84 -21.51
N ASP A 171 1.76 -9.05 -21.97
CA ASP A 171 2.57 -10.26 -21.78
C ASP A 171 2.96 -10.51 -20.32
N LYS A 172 2.98 -9.46 -19.51
CA LYS A 172 3.36 -9.50 -18.08
C LYS A 172 2.19 -9.26 -17.14
N ASN A 173 1.01 -9.00 -17.69
CA ASN A 173 -0.16 -8.54 -16.91
C ASN A 173 0.22 -7.43 -15.92
N ALA A 174 0.90 -6.41 -16.40
CA ALA A 174 1.54 -5.39 -15.59
C ALA A 174 1.39 -4.00 -16.17
N PHE A 175 1.41 -2.97 -15.32
CA PHE A 175 1.53 -1.58 -15.71
C PHE A 175 2.97 -1.12 -15.52
N LEU A 176 3.58 -0.57 -16.55
CA LEU A 176 4.87 0.08 -16.49
C LEU A 176 4.66 1.60 -16.46
N THR A 177 5.06 2.23 -15.37
CA THR A 177 5.11 3.68 -15.27
C THR A 177 6.54 4.15 -15.45
N THR A 178 6.76 5.00 -16.44
CA THR A 178 8.06 5.59 -16.77
C THR A 178 8.02 7.07 -16.47
N LYS A 179 9.01 7.58 -15.77
CA LYS A 179 9.26 9.01 -15.61
C LYS A 179 10.37 9.44 -16.55
N PHE A 180 10.12 10.52 -17.31
CA PHE A 180 11.08 11.14 -18.19
C PHE A 180 11.79 12.29 -17.47
N SER A 181 13.09 12.43 -17.70
CA SER A 181 13.85 13.56 -17.17
C SER A 181 13.50 14.84 -17.91
N VAL A 182 13.22 15.91 -17.17
CA VAL A 182 12.93 17.26 -17.72
C VAL A 182 14.20 17.95 -18.18
N ALA A 183 15.34 17.64 -17.58
CA ALA A 183 16.61 18.36 -17.79
C ALA A 183 17.51 17.75 -18.86
N GLY A 184 16.99 16.85 -19.70
CA GLY A 184 17.76 16.19 -20.75
C GLY A 184 18.76 15.14 -20.22
N ASN A 185 18.75 14.84 -18.94
CA ASN A 185 19.45 13.69 -18.37
C ASN A 185 18.75 12.43 -18.84
N LYS A 186 19.50 11.52 -19.44
CA LYS A 186 18.98 10.30 -20.08
C LYS A 186 18.50 9.21 -19.12
N GLU A 187 18.42 9.46 -17.83
CA GLU A 187 17.98 8.47 -16.85
C GLU A 187 16.45 8.45 -16.80
N GLU A 188 15.88 7.48 -17.49
CA GLU A 188 14.48 7.11 -17.34
C GLU A 188 14.32 6.29 -16.06
N ARG A 189 13.39 6.71 -15.19
CA ARG A 189 13.00 5.95 -14.01
C ARG A 189 11.77 5.12 -14.33
N ARG A 190 11.78 3.87 -13.93
CA ARG A 190 10.72 2.92 -14.26
C ARG A 190 10.19 2.23 -13.01
N TYR A 191 8.88 2.16 -12.93
CA TYR A 191 8.18 1.41 -11.90
C TYR A 191 7.26 0.39 -12.56
N LEU A 192 7.36 -0.87 -12.18
CA LEU A 192 6.55 -1.97 -12.70
C LEU A 192 5.56 -2.41 -11.63
N THR A 193 4.27 -2.27 -11.89
CA THR A 193 3.21 -2.82 -11.06
C THR A 193 2.71 -4.11 -11.69
N VAL A 194 3.08 -5.24 -11.12
CA VAL A 194 2.55 -6.56 -11.52
C VAL A 194 1.29 -6.83 -10.73
N THR A 195 0.23 -7.30 -11.40
CA THR A 195 -1.00 -7.70 -10.74
C THR A 195 -1.26 -9.17 -10.99
N GLU A 196 -1.28 -9.93 -9.91
CA GLU A 196 -1.72 -11.32 -9.94
C GLU A 196 -3.05 -11.43 -9.20
N SER A 197 -3.93 -12.31 -9.65
CA SER A 197 -5.14 -12.68 -8.94
C SER A 197 -5.26 -14.19 -8.95
N ASP A 198 -5.40 -14.79 -7.78
CA ASP A 198 -5.78 -16.18 -7.68
C ASP A 198 -7.21 -16.37 -8.21
N GLU A 199 -7.48 -17.51 -8.82
CA GLU A 199 -8.84 -17.90 -9.07
C GLU A 199 -9.59 -18.04 -7.73
N PRO A 200 -10.87 -17.62 -7.67
CA PRO A 200 -11.65 -17.75 -6.45
C PRO A 200 -11.68 -19.22 -6.02
N LYS A 201 -11.24 -19.49 -4.81
CA LYS A 201 -11.42 -20.79 -4.18
C LYS A 201 -12.84 -20.80 -3.61
N TYR A 202 -13.69 -21.63 -4.20
CA TYR A 202 -15.05 -21.91 -3.74
C TYR A 202 -15.00 -22.86 -2.54
#